data_b8c6c06652ded54e68a8d96f4c9674ca
#
_entry.id   b8c6c06652ded54e68a8d96f4c9674ca
#
_cell.length_a   1.000
_cell.length_b   1.000
_cell.length_c   1.000
_cell.angle_alpha   90.00
_cell.angle_beta   90.00
_cell.angle_gamma   90.00
#
_symmetry.space_group_name_H-M   'P 1'
#
loop_
_entity.id
_entity.type
_entity.pdbx_description
1 polymer ?
#
loop_
_entity_poly.entity_id
_entity_poly.type
_entity_poly.pdbx_seq_one_letter_code
_entity_poly.pdbx_strand_id
1 'polypeptide(L)'
;MSTSARFTGTAATDNTGRRESKDYQTPAYAASIAITTKDTASDTLVKVAQLTGALTLTAGVGTSTTGPYVGDKMTILFGTDGTQRIVTLSTGFISSGTVTIPASKFACVKAVFNGTAWQVVSREITA
;
A
#
# COMPACT_ATOMS: atom_id res chain seq x y z
N MET A 1 11.09 -34.76 -12.81
CA MET A 1 10.88 -33.96 -12.46
C MET A 1 10.75 -33.48 -12.48
N SER A 2 11.00 -33.38 -12.37
CA SER A 2 10.73 -32.51 -11.96
C SER A 2 10.78 -31.96 -11.99
N THR A 3 11.06 -31.85 -11.95
CA THR A 3 11.01 -31.02 -11.63
C THR A 3 11.04 -30.38 -11.82
N SER A 4 11.21 -30.53 -11.89
CA SER A 4 11.12 -29.62 -11.61
C SER A 4 11.11 -29.09 -11.81
N ALA A 5 11.20 -29.30 -11.89
CA ALA A 5 11.04 -28.44 -11.51
C ALA A 5 11.29 -27.86 -11.54
N ARG A 6 11.50 -27.97 -11.24
CA ARG A 6 11.71 -27.07 -10.96
C ARG A 6 11.55 -26.51 -11.43
N PHE A 7 11.24 -26.42 -11.71
CA PHE A 7 10.73 -25.63 -11.72
C PHE A 7 10.20 -25.56 -12.56
N THR A 8 10.10 -26.09 -12.81
CA THR A 8 9.40 -25.80 -13.20
C THR A 8 8.59 -25.62 -13.31
N GLY A 9 8.35 -25.74 -13.44
CA GLY A 9 7.52 -25.16 -13.08
C GLY A 9 6.88 -24.96 -12.99
N THR A 10 6.89 -25.09 -12.88
CA THR A 10 6.29 -24.58 -12.49
C THR A 10 6.52 -23.95 -11.95
N ALA A 11 6.91 -23.69 -11.81
CA ALA A 11 7.00 -23.05 -11.18
C ALA A 11 6.78 -22.33 -10.89
N ALA A 12 6.90 -21.92 -11.05
CA ALA A 12 6.47 -21.44 -10.23
C ALA A 12 5.59 -21.66 -9.70
N THR A 13 5.47 -22.25 -9.85
CA THR A 13 4.67 -22.49 -9.29
C THR A 13 4.53 -23.26 -8.58
N ASP A 14 4.91 -23.85 -8.79
CA ASP A 14 4.40 -24.35 -7.84
C ASP A 14 4.36 -23.79 -6.69
N ASN A 15 4.19 -22.99 -6.70
CA ASN A 15 4.05 -22.32 -5.50
C ASN A 15 2.64 -22.17 -5.11
N THR A 16 2.01 -23.22 -5.01
CA THR A 16 0.63 -23.25 -4.58
C THR A 16 0.47 -22.45 -3.31
N GLY A 17 -0.40 -21.46 -3.33
CA GLY A 17 -0.69 -20.63 -2.18
C GLY A 17 0.31 -19.54 -1.91
N ARG A 18 1.34 -19.42 -2.70
CA ARG A 18 2.30 -18.35 -2.47
C ARG A 18 1.75 -17.03 -2.95
N ARG A 19 1.95 -16.02 -2.14
CA ARG A 19 1.46 -14.68 -2.41
C ARG A 19 2.64 -13.75 -2.55
N GLU A 20 3.38 -13.94 -3.63
CA GLU A 20 4.59 -13.15 -3.88
C GLU A 20 4.40 -12.11 -4.96
N SER A 21 3.22 -12.00 -5.53
CA SER A 21 3.00 -11.03 -6.57
C SER A 21 2.91 -9.61 -6.01
N LYS A 22 3.25 -8.67 -6.84
CA LYS A 22 3.19 -7.26 -6.50
C LYS A 22 2.07 -6.61 -7.27
N ASP A 23 1.49 -5.58 -6.69
CA ASP A 23 0.45 -4.79 -7.31
C ASP A 23 0.87 -3.33 -7.34
N TYR A 24 0.56 -2.65 -8.42
CA TYR A 24 0.87 -1.24 -8.57
C TYR A 24 -0.41 -0.50 -8.91
N GLN A 25 -0.74 0.48 -8.09
CA GLN A 25 -1.95 1.27 -8.24
C GLN A 25 -1.59 2.75 -8.39
N THR A 26 -2.30 3.44 -9.26
CA THR A 26 -2.04 4.87 -9.51
C THR A 26 -3.36 5.63 -9.45
N PRO A 27 -3.97 5.75 -8.27
CA PRO A 27 -5.25 6.45 -8.16
C PRO A 27 -5.11 7.94 -8.47
N ALA A 28 -6.12 8.49 -9.12
CA ALA A 28 -6.21 9.93 -9.31
C ALA A 28 -6.44 10.60 -7.97
N TYR A 29 -6.07 11.87 -7.85
CA TYR A 29 -6.35 12.60 -6.63
C TYR A 29 -7.85 12.71 -6.39
N ALA A 30 -8.25 12.51 -5.15
CA ALA A 30 -9.58 12.79 -4.65
C ALA A 30 -9.44 13.14 -3.17
N ALA A 31 -10.41 13.84 -2.60
CA ALA A 31 -10.34 14.24 -1.19
C ALA A 31 -10.34 13.01 -0.27
N SER A 32 -10.86 11.90 -0.72
CA SER A 32 -10.87 10.64 0.01
C SER A 32 -10.55 9.51 -0.96
N ILE A 33 -9.59 8.67 -0.60
CA ILE A 33 -9.21 7.52 -1.41
C ILE A 33 -9.24 6.28 -0.51
N ALA A 34 -9.95 5.24 -0.98
CA ALA A 34 -9.97 3.95 -0.31
C ALA A 34 -9.04 3.01 -1.06
N ILE A 35 -8.05 2.48 -0.37
CA ILE A 35 -7.09 1.55 -0.96
C ILE A 35 -7.59 0.13 -0.73
N THR A 36 -7.69 -0.65 -1.80
CA THR A 36 -8.04 -2.06 -1.73
C THR A 36 -6.89 -2.85 -2.31
N THR A 37 -6.34 -3.78 -1.54
CA THR A 37 -5.26 -4.63 -2.02
C THR A 37 -5.84 -5.89 -2.64
N LYS A 38 -5.13 -6.44 -3.62
CA LYS A 38 -5.52 -7.69 -4.24
C LYS A 38 -5.26 -8.85 -3.29
N ASP A 39 -6.14 -9.83 -3.32
CA ASP A 39 -6.00 -11.02 -2.51
C ASP A 39 -4.68 -11.76 -2.77
N THR A 40 -4.17 -11.68 -3.99
CA THR A 40 -2.96 -12.39 -4.40
C THR A 40 -1.68 -11.57 -4.25
N ALA A 41 -1.78 -10.29 -3.88
CA ALA A 41 -0.60 -9.44 -3.79
C ALA A 41 -0.09 -9.38 -2.35
N SER A 42 1.20 -9.67 -2.18
CA SER A 42 1.86 -9.57 -0.89
C SER A 42 2.57 -8.23 -0.71
N ASP A 43 2.68 -7.45 -1.78
CA ASP A 43 3.35 -6.15 -1.75
C ASP A 43 2.60 -5.23 -2.71
N THR A 44 2.06 -4.14 -2.18
CA THR A 44 1.28 -3.19 -2.96
C THR A 44 1.96 -1.83 -2.93
N LEU A 45 2.19 -1.28 -4.11
CA LEU A 45 2.69 0.08 -4.26
C LEU A 45 1.56 0.96 -4.75
N VAL A 46 1.26 2.00 -4.01
CA VAL A 46 0.22 2.96 -4.37
C VAL A 46 0.89 4.31 -4.62
N LYS A 47 0.84 4.78 -5.84
CA LYS A 47 1.34 6.11 -6.16
C LYS A 47 0.14 7.00 -6.45
N VAL A 48 -0.16 7.87 -5.50
CA VAL A 48 -1.27 8.81 -5.65
C VAL A 48 -0.84 9.92 -6.60
N ALA A 49 -1.74 10.32 -7.49
CA ALA A 49 -1.47 11.47 -8.35
C ALA A 49 -1.20 12.70 -7.50
N GLN A 50 -0.54 13.70 -8.08
CA GLN A 50 -0.14 14.91 -7.37
C GLN A 50 -1.31 15.47 -6.55
N LEU A 51 -1.04 15.72 -5.26
CA LEU A 51 -2.07 16.23 -4.35
C LEU A 51 -2.33 17.71 -4.65
N THR A 52 -3.58 18.01 -4.90
CA THR A 52 -4.06 19.38 -5.11
C THR A 52 -4.97 19.84 -3.98
N GLY A 53 -5.08 19.04 -2.94
CA GLY A 53 -5.87 19.33 -1.75
C GLY A 53 -5.53 18.35 -0.64
N ALA A 54 -6.23 18.46 0.48
CA ALA A 54 -6.10 17.52 1.57
C ALA A 54 -6.61 16.15 1.13
N LEU A 55 -6.07 15.09 1.72
CA LEU A 55 -6.41 13.72 1.37
C LEU A 55 -6.68 12.92 2.62
N THR A 56 -7.77 12.16 2.64
CA THR A 56 -8.03 11.17 3.67
C THR A 56 -7.90 9.79 3.03
N LEU A 57 -7.03 8.95 3.59
CA LEU A 57 -6.82 7.59 3.12
C LEU A 57 -7.46 6.59 4.05
N THR A 58 -8.13 5.61 3.47
CA THR A 58 -8.58 4.42 4.18
C THR A 58 -8.04 3.20 3.46
N ALA A 59 -7.94 2.09 4.15
CA ALA A 59 -7.47 0.84 3.57
C ALA A 59 -8.37 -0.31 4.00
N GLY A 60 -8.66 -1.20 3.06
CA GLY A 60 -9.42 -2.41 3.36
C GLY A 60 -8.58 -3.37 4.18
N VAL A 61 -9.21 -4.03 5.14
CA VAL A 61 -8.52 -4.97 6.02
C VAL A 61 -8.89 -6.43 5.71
N GLY A 62 -9.70 -6.64 4.69
CA GLY A 62 -10.04 -7.97 4.24
C GLY A 62 -10.93 -8.74 5.20
N THR A 63 -10.99 -10.02 4.95
CA THR A 63 -11.76 -10.96 5.78
C THR A 63 -10.87 -12.15 6.11
N SER A 64 -11.41 -13.14 6.81
CA SER A 64 -10.63 -14.34 7.13
C SER A 64 -10.26 -15.15 5.89
N THR A 65 -10.92 -14.93 4.76
CA THR A 65 -10.70 -15.72 3.55
C THR A 65 -10.16 -14.89 2.39
N THR A 66 -10.11 -13.57 2.52
CA THR A 66 -9.57 -12.68 1.50
C THR A 66 -8.51 -11.78 2.11
N GLY A 67 -7.50 -11.41 1.32
CA GLY A 67 -6.45 -10.54 1.79
C GLY A 67 -6.93 -9.16 2.19
N PRO A 68 -6.10 -8.39 2.86
CA PRO A 68 -4.68 -8.68 3.12
C PRO A 68 -4.46 -9.73 4.20
N TYR A 69 -3.24 -10.26 4.23
CA TYR A 69 -2.83 -11.25 5.20
C TYR A 69 -1.63 -10.73 6.00
N VAL A 70 -1.40 -11.32 7.17
CA VAL A 70 -0.30 -10.90 8.05
C VAL A 70 1.01 -10.88 7.29
N GLY A 71 1.73 -9.78 7.38
CA GLY A 71 3.02 -9.62 6.73
C GLY A 71 2.96 -8.96 5.36
N ASP A 72 1.76 -8.78 4.80
CA ASP A 72 1.63 -8.05 3.55
C ASP A 72 2.09 -6.61 3.74
N LYS A 73 2.67 -6.05 2.69
CA LYS A 73 3.26 -4.71 2.75
C LYS A 73 2.56 -3.77 1.81
N MET A 74 2.53 -2.51 2.21
CA MET A 74 2.00 -1.43 1.38
C MET A 74 2.95 -0.25 1.45
N THR A 75 3.28 0.31 0.29
CA THR A 75 4.07 1.53 0.18
C THR A 75 3.21 2.55 -0.56
N ILE A 76 3.08 3.74 0.01
CA ILE A 76 2.26 4.79 -0.57
C ILE A 76 3.14 6.00 -0.85
N LEU A 77 3.12 6.44 -2.09
CA LEU A 77 3.93 7.57 -2.54
C LEU A 77 3.02 8.76 -2.81
N PHE A 78 3.42 9.92 -2.32
CA PHE A 78 2.71 11.17 -2.50
C PHE A 78 3.63 12.24 -3.08
N GLY A 79 3.04 13.18 -3.80
CA GLY A 79 3.73 14.40 -4.19
C GLY A 79 2.76 15.55 -4.07
N THR A 80 3.24 16.73 -3.65
CA THR A 80 2.41 17.91 -3.52
C THR A 80 2.63 18.86 -4.70
N ASP A 81 1.64 19.71 -4.93
CA ASP A 81 1.76 20.84 -5.83
C ASP A 81 2.49 21.99 -5.11
N GLY A 82 2.32 23.20 -5.53
CA GLY A 82 2.98 24.37 -4.94
C GLY A 82 2.43 24.76 -3.56
N THR A 83 1.65 23.91 -2.91
CA THR A 83 1.03 24.19 -1.62
C THR A 83 1.23 23.00 -0.69
N GLN A 84 1.45 23.28 0.60
CA GLN A 84 1.53 22.24 1.61
C GLN A 84 0.19 21.49 1.66
N ARG A 85 0.27 20.16 1.74
CA ARG A 85 -0.94 19.32 1.83
C ARG A 85 -0.84 18.39 3.01
N ILE A 86 -1.99 18.04 3.58
CA ILE A 86 -2.08 17.15 4.73
C ILE A 86 -2.79 15.88 4.31
N VAL A 87 -2.15 14.74 4.57
CA VAL A 87 -2.74 13.42 4.35
C VAL A 87 -3.12 12.86 5.71
N THR A 88 -4.37 12.45 5.86
CA THR A 88 -4.86 11.81 7.07
C THR A 88 -4.99 10.31 6.82
N LEU A 89 -4.32 9.51 7.64
CA LEU A 89 -4.45 8.05 7.62
C LEU A 89 -5.59 7.68 8.56
N SER A 90 -6.64 7.09 8.02
CA SER A 90 -7.88 6.88 8.76
C SER A 90 -8.20 5.39 8.86
N THR A 91 -9.45 5.00 8.62
CA THR A 91 -9.92 3.63 8.80
C THR A 91 -9.02 2.62 8.10
N GLY A 92 -8.65 1.55 8.78
CA GLY A 92 -7.80 0.50 8.25
C GLY A 92 -6.33 0.68 8.60
N PHE A 93 -5.93 1.84 9.10
CA PHE A 93 -4.55 2.09 9.53
C PHE A 93 -4.45 2.15 11.04
N ILE A 94 -3.40 1.55 11.60
CA ILE A 94 -3.01 1.69 13.00
C ILE A 94 -1.84 2.67 13.04
N SER A 95 -1.72 3.40 14.13
CA SER A 95 -0.75 4.49 14.26
C SER A 95 -1.07 5.55 13.23
N SER A 96 -2.34 5.80 13.10
CA SER A 96 -2.88 6.78 12.17
C SER A 96 -2.43 8.18 12.56
N GLY A 97 -3.03 9.15 12.00
CA GLY A 97 -2.68 10.52 12.20
C GLY A 97 -2.47 11.16 10.86
N THR A 98 -1.67 12.21 10.84
CA THR A 98 -1.50 13.00 9.63
C THR A 98 -0.06 12.98 9.18
N VAL A 99 0.11 13.14 7.87
CA VAL A 99 1.41 13.40 7.26
C VAL A 99 1.30 14.76 6.60
N THR A 100 2.09 15.71 7.07
CA THR A 100 2.10 17.06 6.50
C THR A 100 3.24 17.13 5.48
N ILE A 101 2.89 17.32 4.22
CA ILE A 101 3.86 17.32 3.14
C ILE A 101 4.03 18.76 2.66
N PRO A 102 5.23 19.35 2.80
CA PRO A 102 5.46 20.71 2.35
C PRO A 102 5.22 20.89 0.85
N ALA A 103 5.11 22.13 0.42
CA ALA A 103 4.91 22.45 -0.98
C ALA A 103 6.02 21.87 -1.86
N SER A 104 5.65 21.29 -2.99
CA SER A 104 6.58 20.77 -3.99
C SER A 104 7.54 19.71 -3.44
N LYS A 105 7.07 18.90 -2.49
CA LYS A 105 7.87 17.81 -1.90
C LYS A 105 7.18 16.48 -2.11
N PHE A 106 7.90 15.43 -1.77
CA PHE A 106 7.42 14.06 -1.88
C PHE A 106 7.42 13.40 -0.52
N ALA A 107 6.55 12.43 -0.34
CA ALA A 107 6.48 11.66 0.88
C ALA A 107 6.26 10.19 0.57
N CYS A 108 6.73 9.33 1.47
CA CYS A 108 6.56 7.89 1.38
C CYS A 108 6.06 7.38 2.72
N VAL A 109 4.98 6.61 2.70
CA VAL A 109 4.43 5.96 3.89
C VAL A 109 4.48 4.47 3.65
N LYS A 110 5.01 3.72 4.61
CA LYS A 110 5.06 2.26 4.53
C LYS A 110 4.28 1.66 5.67
N ALA A 111 3.54 0.60 5.37
CA ALA A 111 2.72 -0.09 6.35
C ALA A 111 2.81 -1.60 6.14
N VAL A 112 2.63 -2.34 7.22
CA VAL A 112 2.61 -3.79 7.22
C VAL A 112 1.30 -4.24 7.84
N PHE A 113 0.63 -5.20 7.22
CA PHE A 113 -0.63 -5.72 7.76
C PHE A 113 -0.32 -6.65 8.93
N ASN A 114 -0.88 -6.35 10.09
CA ASN A 114 -0.60 -7.10 11.32
C ASN A 114 -1.65 -8.16 11.64
N GLY A 115 -2.58 -8.40 10.73
CA GLY A 115 -3.68 -9.34 10.94
C GLY A 115 -5.00 -8.66 11.25
N THR A 116 -4.97 -7.41 11.66
CA THR A 116 -6.16 -6.64 12.00
C THR A 116 -6.25 -5.36 11.18
N ALA A 117 -5.13 -4.69 11.00
CA ALA A 117 -5.09 -3.43 10.27
C ALA A 117 -3.67 -3.19 9.74
N TRP A 118 -3.51 -2.12 8.96
CA TRP A 118 -2.23 -1.73 8.39
C TRP A 118 -1.49 -0.88 9.40
N GLN A 119 -0.44 -1.45 9.97
CA GLN A 119 0.39 -0.74 10.93
C GLN A 119 1.43 0.09 10.18
N VAL A 120 1.41 1.39 10.40
CA VAL A 120 2.34 2.30 9.73
C VAL A 120 3.70 2.17 10.41
N VAL A 121 4.72 1.82 9.63
CA VAL A 121 6.06 1.58 10.14
C VAL A 121 7.06 2.65 9.73
N SER A 122 6.71 3.48 8.74
CA SER A 122 7.63 4.51 8.26
C SER A 122 6.84 5.64 7.61
N ARG A 123 7.29 6.87 7.86
CA ARG A 123 6.79 8.08 7.21
C ARG A 123 8.00 8.93 6.90
N GLU A 124 8.25 9.17 5.62
CA GLU A 124 9.41 9.92 5.20
C GLU A 124 9.01 11.02 4.23
N ILE A 125 9.62 12.17 4.38
CA ILE A 125 9.43 13.29 3.48
C ILE A 125 10.76 13.58 2.84
N THR A 126 10.79 13.57 1.50
CA THR A 126 12.01 13.84 0.75
C THR A 126 12.06 15.31 0.37
N ALA A 127 13.24 15.83 0.47
CA ALA A 127 13.47 17.23 0.13
C ALA A 127 13.46 17.44 -1.39
#